data_4278b8059ea36fd84db63683a8c54101
#
_entry.id   4278b8059ea36fd84db63683a8c54101
#
_cell.length_a   1.000
_cell.length_b   1.000
_cell.length_c   1.000
_cell.angle_alpha   90.00
_cell.angle_beta   90.00
_cell.angle_gamma   90.00
#
_symmetry.space_group_name_H-M   'P 1'
#
loop_
_entity.id
_entity.type
_entity.pdbx_description
1 polymer ?
#
loop_
_entity_poly.entity_id
_entity_poly.type
_entity_poly.pdbx_seq_one_letter_code
_entity_poly.pdbx_strand_id
1 'polypeptide(L)'
;MWSLFDRNPDMLFVIKDRAGRYVCVSESCVERCGLHSKAEAIGRTASDLFPRELAESYVRQDEAIFRTGRPVVDSLELTLYRNRGQGWCLSNKVPLYDHQGQIIGIACMDRDLIAANSEGMINSRFADTIEYIQENHAQPQRIPALARMAGLTLVQFDRRMRKVFGISTMQYLIKTRIDAASHALANSDAALSKIALDVGFTDQSALSRQFRRCTGFTPLQYRKLMQSEAV
;
A
#
# COMPACT_ATOMS: atom_id res chain seq x y z
N MET A 1 -1.69 4.15 27.10
CA MET A 1 -0.90 3.56 25.99
C MET A 1 -1.45 3.96 24.60
N TRP A 2 -2.76 3.98 24.39
CA TRP A 2 -3.43 4.29 23.10
C TRP A 2 -3.17 5.70 22.55
N SER A 3 -2.99 6.70 23.43
CA SER A 3 -2.71 8.09 23.05
C SER A 3 -1.38 8.30 22.31
N LEU A 4 -0.49 7.32 22.29
CA LEU A 4 0.76 7.41 21.52
C LEU A 4 0.54 7.28 20.02
N PHE A 5 -0.38 6.41 19.61
CA PHE A 5 -0.70 6.22 18.19
C PHE A 5 -1.49 7.40 17.61
N ASP A 6 -2.27 8.10 18.43
CA ASP A 6 -3.02 9.29 18.01
C ASP A 6 -2.14 10.53 17.78
N ARG A 7 -0.89 10.50 18.27
CA ARG A 7 0.06 11.61 18.06
C ARG A 7 0.79 11.57 16.74
N ASN A 8 0.61 10.50 15.98
CA ASN A 8 1.27 10.34 14.69
C ASN A 8 0.22 10.25 13.57
N PRO A 9 -0.06 11.35 12.85
CA PRO A 9 -1.09 11.39 11.82
C PRO A 9 -0.75 10.49 10.60
N ASP A 10 0.54 10.15 10.43
CA ASP A 10 1.01 9.34 9.31
C ASP A 10 0.90 7.83 9.58
N MET A 11 0.47 7.47 10.79
CA MET A 11 0.33 6.08 11.22
C MET A 11 -1.12 5.77 11.59
N LEU A 12 -1.72 4.86 10.84
CA LEU A 12 -2.95 4.21 11.24
C LEU A 12 -2.62 3.02 12.15
N PHE A 13 -3.34 2.90 13.25
CA PHE A 13 -3.28 1.73 14.12
C PHE A 13 -4.69 1.22 14.40
N VAL A 14 -4.89 -0.09 14.26
CA VAL A 14 -6.13 -0.75 14.63
C VAL A 14 -5.87 -2.12 15.25
N ILE A 15 -6.77 -2.53 16.14
CA ILE A 15 -6.88 -3.91 16.62
C ILE A 15 -8.25 -4.43 16.21
N LYS A 16 -8.26 -5.66 15.71
CA LYS A 16 -9.47 -6.42 15.40
C LYS A 16 -9.52 -7.70 16.23
N ASP A 17 -10.72 -8.10 16.62
CA ASP A 17 -10.98 -9.41 17.20
C ASP A 17 -10.97 -10.50 16.12
N ARG A 18 -11.19 -11.76 16.54
CA ARG A 18 -11.23 -12.91 15.62
C ARG A 18 -12.41 -12.87 14.63
N ALA A 19 -13.46 -12.13 14.93
CA ALA A 19 -14.60 -11.91 14.03
C ALA A 19 -14.35 -10.74 13.05
N GLY A 20 -13.14 -10.13 13.06
CA GLY A 20 -12.78 -9.00 12.21
C GLY A 20 -13.38 -7.68 12.67
N ARG A 21 -13.93 -7.59 13.89
CA ARG A 21 -14.51 -6.37 14.45
C ARG A 21 -13.42 -5.47 15.01
N TYR A 22 -13.49 -4.20 14.72
CA TYR A 22 -12.58 -3.20 15.29
C TYR A 22 -12.81 -3.08 16.79
N VAL A 23 -11.77 -3.35 17.58
CA VAL A 23 -11.74 -3.25 19.06
C VAL A 23 -11.02 -1.99 19.50
N CYS A 24 -10.08 -1.55 18.68
CA CYS A 24 -9.32 -0.31 18.91
C CYS A 24 -8.95 0.31 17.57
N VAL A 25 -9.04 1.64 17.49
CA VAL A 25 -8.64 2.43 16.31
C VAL A 25 -7.94 3.72 16.74
N SER A 26 -6.96 4.17 15.93
CA SER A 26 -6.34 5.50 16.08
C SER A 26 -7.20 6.60 15.45
N GLU A 27 -6.94 7.87 15.78
CA GLU A 27 -7.62 9.01 15.14
C GLU A 27 -7.39 9.04 13.63
N SER A 28 -6.19 8.69 13.17
CA SER A 28 -5.87 8.57 11.74
C SER A 28 -6.73 7.52 11.02
N CYS A 29 -7.16 6.46 11.73
CA CYS A 29 -8.11 5.50 11.17
C CYS A 29 -9.52 6.12 11.01
N VAL A 30 -9.97 6.90 11.99
CA VAL A 30 -11.24 7.63 11.93
C VAL A 30 -11.26 8.56 10.71
N GLU A 31 -10.22 9.36 10.54
CA GLU A 31 -10.07 10.27 9.40
C GLU A 31 -10.06 9.53 8.06
N ARG A 32 -9.30 8.42 7.95
CA ARG A 32 -9.22 7.64 6.71
C ARG A 32 -10.55 7.00 6.32
N CYS A 33 -11.30 6.54 7.31
CA CYS A 33 -12.63 5.96 7.09
C CYS A 33 -13.71 7.02 6.85
N GLY A 34 -13.39 8.32 7.04
CA GLY A 34 -14.36 9.41 6.97
C GLY A 34 -15.42 9.32 8.08
N LEU A 35 -15.04 8.85 9.25
CA LEU A 35 -15.86 8.78 10.44
C LEU A 35 -15.69 10.04 11.29
N HIS A 36 -16.62 10.29 12.22
CA HIS A 36 -16.56 11.45 13.12
C HIS A 36 -15.95 11.10 14.49
N SER A 37 -15.92 9.82 14.84
CA SER A 37 -15.39 9.36 16.13
C SER A 37 -14.93 7.91 16.07
N LYS A 38 -14.06 7.53 17.02
CA LYS A 38 -13.64 6.13 17.21
C LYS A 38 -14.82 5.22 17.54
N ALA A 39 -15.80 5.72 18.26
CA ALA A 39 -16.98 4.95 18.64
C ALA A 39 -17.77 4.42 17.44
N GLU A 40 -17.74 5.14 16.31
CA GLU A 40 -18.40 4.70 15.09
C GLU A 40 -17.70 3.49 14.42
N ALA A 41 -16.41 3.29 14.68
CA ALA A 41 -15.66 2.15 14.16
C ALA A 41 -15.76 0.90 15.06
N ILE A 42 -15.82 1.11 16.39
CA ILE A 42 -15.78 0.01 17.36
C ILE A 42 -16.96 -0.94 17.17
N GLY A 43 -16.67 -2.24 17.13
CA GLY A 43 -17.65 -3.30 16.92
C GLY A 43 -18.04 -3.55 15.45
N ARG A 44 -17.70 -2.63 14.53
CA ARG A 44 -17.90 -2.81 13.09
C ARG A 44 -16.80 -3.67 12.48
N THR A 45 -17.05 -4.18 11.28
CA THR A 45 -16.09 -4.92 10.46
C THR A 45 -15.60 -4.06 9.29
N ALA A 46 -14.64 -4.55 8.53
CA ALA A 46 -14.20 -3.88 7.30
C ALA A 46 -15.35 -3.75 6.28
N SER A 47 -16.25 -4.72 6.23
CA SER A 47 -17.41 -4.70 5.33
C SER A 47 -18.43 -3.61 5.65
N ASP A 48 -18.43 -3.13 6.89
CA ASP A 48 -19.31 -2.04 7.32
C ASP A 48 -18.72 -0.65 7.03
N LEU A 49 -17.40 -0.56 6.82
CA LEU A 49 -16.67 0.72 6.74
C LEU A 49 -16.12 1.02 5.33
N PHE A 50 -15.84 0.00 4.54
CA PHE A 50 -15.16 0.14 3.25
C PHE A 50 -16.02 -0.38 2.10
N PRO A 51 -15.77 0.10 0.86
CA PRO A 51 -16.34 -0.50 -0.33
C PRO A 51 -16.08 -2.02 -0.37
N ARG A 52 -17.04 -2.76 -0.91
CA ARG A 52 -17.05 -4.23 -0.88
C ARG A 52 -15.73 -4.89 -1.28
N GLU A 53 -15.18 -4.46 -2.41
CA GLU A 53 -13.95 -5.05 -2.98
C GLU A 53 -12.74 -4.84 -2.07
N LEU A 54 -12.65 -3.66 -1.47
CA LEU A 54 -11.57 -3.32 -0.54
C LEU A 54 -11.74 -4.10 0.77
N ALA A 55 -12.96 -4.13 1.30
CA ALA A 55 -13.30 -4.91 2.49
C ALA A 55 -12.98 -6.40 2.32
N GLU A 56 -13.35 -7.01 1.17
CA GLU A 56 -13.01 -8.40 0.85
C GLU A 56 -11.49 -8.63 0.79
N SER A 57 -10.71 -7.63 0.37
CA SER A 57 -9.25 -7.73 0.38
C SER A 57 -8.70 -7.78 1.80
N TYR A 58 -9.18 -6.90 2.67
CA TYR A 58 -8.79 -6.88 4.09
C TYR A 58 -9.20 -8.17 4.81
N VAL A 59 -10.42 -8.64 4.60
CA VAL A 59 -10.91 -9.90 5.19
C VAL A 59 -10.04 -11.08 4.76
N ARG A 60 -9.71 -11.21 3.48
CA ARG A 60 -8.83 -12.29 2.99
C ARG A 60 -7.44 -12.26 3.62
N GLN A 61 -6.87 -11.08 3.81
CA GLN A 61 -5.57 -10.94 4.49
C GLN A 61 -5.68 -11.36 5.95
N ASP A 62 -6.71 -10.89 6.65
CA ASP A 62 -6.95 -11.20 8.07
C ASP A 62 -7.19 -12.71 8.27
N GLU A 63 -8.02 -13.35 7.42
CA GLU A 63 -8.25 -14.81 7.41
C GLU A 63 -6.95 -15.60 7.17
N ALA A 64 -6.09 -15.13 6.27
CA ALA A 64 -4.80 -15.78 6.03
C ALA A 64 -3.92 -15.76 7.29
N ILE A 65 -3.92 -14.65 8.03
CA ILE A 65 -3.18 -14.52 9.30
C ILE A 65 -3.81 -15.45 10.36
N PHE A 66 -5.12 -15.46 10.52
CA PHE A 66 -5.81 -16.35 11.46
C PHE A 66 -5.54 -17.82 11.20
N ARG A 67 -5.44 -18.23 9.93
CA ARG A 67 -5.18 -19.61 9.54
C ARG A 67 -3.74 -20.03 9.69
N THR A 68 -2.78 -19.12 9.36
CA THR A 68 -1.37 -19.48 9.24
C THR A 68 -0.51 -18.99 10.39
N GLY A 69 -0.98 -18.04 11.18
CA GLY A 69 -0.19 -17.31 12.18
C GLY A 69 0.94 -16.43 11.59
N ARG A 70 1.04 -16.36 10.26
CA ARG A 70 2.10 -15.60 9.59
C ARG A 70 1.74 -14.12 9.52
N PRO A 71 2.63 -13.23 10.02
CA PRO A 71 2.39 -11.80 9.91
C PRO A 71 2.51 -11.31 8.46
N VAL A 72 1.86 -10.20 8.16
CA VAL A 72 2.13 -9.36 6.99
C VAL A 72 3.13 -8.30 7.42
N VAL A 73 4.23 -8.16 6.68
CA VAL A 73 5.30 -7.20 7.00
C VAL A 73 5.61 -6.37 5.77
N ASP A 74 5.63 -5.04 5.95
CA ASP A 74 5.95 -4.05 4.91
C ASP A 74 5.22 -4.30 3.58
N SER A 75 3.94 -4.67 3.64
CA SER A 75 3.11 -4.83 2.44
C SER A 75 2.82 -3.46 1.86
N LEU A 76 3.27 -3.24 0.63
CA LEU A 76 3.02 -2.00 -0.10
C LEU A 76 1.59 -2.02 -0.63
N GLU A 77 0.77 -1.08 -0.15
CA GLU A 77 -0.65 -1.00 -0.48
C GLU A 77 -1.04 0.41 -0.97
N LEU A 78 -1.85 0.46 -2.03
CA LEU A 78 -2.51 1.68 -2.50
C LEU A 78 -3.88 1.75 -1.83
N THR A 79 -4.08 2.77 -1.01
CA THR A 79 -5.30 2.98 -0.25
C THR A 79 -6.11 4.13 -0.84
N LEU A 80 -7.42 3.96 -0.88
CA LEU A 80 -8.37 5.02 -1.22
C LEU A 80 -8.83 5.70 0.07
N TYR A 81 -8.49 6.97 0.22
CA TYR A 81 -8.95 7.81 1.34
C TYR A 81 -10.19 8.59 0.93
N ARG A 82 -11.23 8.61 1.76
CA ARG A 82 -12.43 9.41 1.45
C ARG A 82 -12.14 10.90 1.26
N ASN A 83 -11.14 11.44 1.98
CA ASN A 83 -10.89 12.88 2.03
C ASN A 83 -9.64 13.33 1.26
N ARG A 84 -8.77 12.41 0.79
CA ARG A 84 -7.45 12.75 0.20
C ARG A 84 -7.19 12.07 -1.14
N GLY A 85 -8.16 11.30 -1.67
CA GLY A 85 -7.94 10.51 -2.88
C GLY A 85 -7.09 9.27 -2.63
N GLN A 86 -6.16 8.97 -3.54
CA GLN A 86 -5.29 7.80 -3.43
C GLN A 86 -4.02 8.10 -2.64
N GLY A 87 -3.59 7.16 -1.81
CA GLY A 87 -2.33 7.23 -1.09
C GLY A 87 -1.67 5.87 -0.94
N TRP A 88 -0.35 5.85 -0.88
CA TRP A 88 0.42 4.64 -0.64
C TRP A 88 0.78 4.51 0.83
N CYS A 89 0.67 3.29 1.36
CA CYS A 89 1.12 2.95 2.70
C CYS A 89 1.91 1.64 2.74
N LEU A 90 2.68 1.46 3.79
CA LEU A 90 3.22 0.15 4.21
C LEU A 90 2.33 -0.40 5.32
N SER A 91 1.68 -1.53 5.03
CA SER A 91 0.84 -2.24 5.98
C SER A 91 1.60 -3.34 6.69
N ASN A 92 1.47 -3.37 8.00
CA ASN A 92 1.98 -4.41 8.87
C ASN A 92 0.83 -4.96 9.70
N LYS A 93 0.70 -6.29 9.71
CA LYS A 93 -0.35 -6.97 10.47
C LYS A 93 0.26 -8.14 11.23
N VAL A 94 0.01 -8.20 12.54
CA VAL A 94 0.52 -9.28 13.39
C VAL A 94 -0.61 -9.95 14.15
N PRO A 95 -0.58 -11.29 14.31
CA PRO A 95 -1.54 -11.98 15.15
C PRO A 95 -1.33 -11.64 16.61
N LEU A 96 -2.40 -11.51 17.36
CA LEU A 96 -2.42 -11.38 18.81
C LEU A 96 -2.81 -12.71 19.43
N TYR A 97 -2.04 -13.13 20.43
CA TYR A 97 -2.23 -14.43 21.09
C TYR A 97 -2.71 -14.24 22.53
N ASP A 98 -3.53 -15.16 22.99
CA ASP A 98 -3.82 -15.30 24.42
C ASP A 98 -2.68 -16.06 25.15
N HIS A 99 -2.87 -16.26 26.46
CA HIS A 99 -1.92 -16.98 27.30
C HIS A 99 -1.82 -18.49 26.98
N GLN A 100 -2.75 -19.02 26.18
CA GLN A 100 -2.76 -20.41 25.71
C GLN A 100 -2.15 -20.56 24.31
N GLY A 101 -1.68 -19.46 23.71
CA GLY A 101 -1.11 -19.43 22.37
C GLY A 101 -2.16 -19.47 21.24
N GLN A 102 -3.44 -19.22 21.54
CA GLN A 102 -4.48 -19.12 20.53
C GLN A 102 -4.54 -17.71 19.95
N ILE A 103 -4.73 -17.59 18.64
CA ILE A 103 -4.91 -16.28 18.01
C ILE A 103 -6.28 -15.73 18.37
N ILE A 104 -6.33 -14.61 19.08
CA ILE A 104 -7.55 -13.92 19.52
C ILE A 104 -7.89 -12.68 18.73
N GLY A 105 -6.95 -12.21 17.91
CA GLY A 105 -7.12 -10.99 17.13
C GLY A 105 -5.93 -10.67 16.26
N ILE A 106 -5.95 -9.50 15.64
CA ILE A 106 -4.88 -8.96 14.79
C ILE A 106 -4.64 -7.51 15.18
N ALA A 107 -3.37 -7.12 15.35
CA ALA A 107 -2.96 -5.72 15.36
C ALA A 107 -2.47 -5.33 13.97
N CYS A 108 -2.96 -4.20 13.47
CA CYS A 108 -2.57 -3.64 12.18
C CYS A 108 -1.97 -2.26 12.40
N MET A 109 -0.88 -1.98 11.68
CA MET A 109 -0.24 -0.68 11.65
C MET A 109 0.11 -0.33 10.20
N ASP A 110 -0.51 0.70 9.68
CA ASP A 110 -0.21 1.22 8.35
C ASP A 110 0.53 2.54 8.49
N ARG A 111 1.61 2.69 7.75
CA ARG A 111 2.38 3.93 7.68
C ARG A 111 2.27 4.52 6.29
N ASP A 112 1.76 5.76 6.20
CA ASP A 112 1.67 6.47 4.94
C ASP A 112 3.07 6.76 4.37
N LEU A 113 3.20 6.59 3.05
CA LEU A 113 4.37 7.02 2.31
C LEU A 113 4.17 8.48 1.91
N ILE A 114 4.59 9.38 2.81
CA ILE A 114 4.61 10.80 2.53
C ILE A 114 5.80 11.10 1.63
N ALA A 115 5.66 12.11 0.76
CA ALA A 115 6.79 12.60 -0.02
C ALA A 115 7.94 12.97 0.93
N ALA A 116 9.07 12.29 0.77
CA ALA A 116 10.17 12.37 1.71
C ALA A 116 10.69 13.79 1.85
N ASN A 117 10.69 14.30 3.08
CA ASN A 117 11.45 15.48 3.44
C ASN A 117 12.93 15.06 3.56
N SER A 118 13.66 15.16 2.45
CA SER A 118 15.00 14.59 2.29
C SER A 118 16.09 15.65 2.18
N GLU A 119 15.97 16.75 2.95
CA GLU A 119 17.02 17.77 3.00
C GLU A 119 18.38 17.12 3.31
N GLY A 120 19.31 17.27 2.37
CA GLY A 120 20.69 16.81 2.49
C GLY A 120 20.98 15.32 2.14
N MET A 121 19.99 14.50 1.81
CA MET A 121 20.20 13.09 1.45
C MET A 121 20.13 12.78 -0.05
N ILE A 122 19.65 13.73 -0.83
CA ILE A 122 19.53 13.59 -2.28
C ILE A 122 20.70 14.35 -2.91
N ASN A 123 21.73 13.62 -3.36
CA ASN A 123 22.72 14.19 -4.28
C ASN A 123 22.19 14.09 -5.72
N SER A 124 22.77 14.84 -6.65
CA SER A 124 22.33 14.89 -8.05
C SER A 124 22.21 13.49 -8.69
N ARG A 125 23.23 12.64 -8.57
CA ARG A 125 23.23 11.29 -9.15
C ARG A 125 22.08 10.41 -8.62
N PHE A 126 21.75 10.54 -7.34
CA PHE A 126 20.62 9.78 -6.79
C PHE A 126 19.29 10.34 -7.32
N ALA A 127 19.15 11.67 -7.39
CA ALA A 127 17.97 12.33 -7.97
C ALA A 127 17.78 11.91 -9.43
N ASP A 128 18.84 12.01 -10.25
CA ASP A 128 18.85 11.60 -11.66
C ASP A 128 18.45 10.12 -11.82
N THR A 129 18.89 9.26 -10.88
CA THR A 129 18.51 7.84 -10.89
C THR A 129 17.04 7.65 -10.58
N ILE A 130 16.46 8.42 -9.66
CA ILE A 130 15.03 8.35 -9.35
C ILE A 130 14.19 8.83 -10.52
N GLU A 131 14.57 9.94 -11.15
CA GLU A 131 13.94 10.45 -12.37
C GLU A 131 13.99 9.40 -13.49
N TYR A 132 15.17 8.81 -13.72
CA TYR A 132 15.34 7.72 -14.68
C TYR A 132 14.38 6.54 -14.40
N ILE A 133 14.20 6.13 -13.13
CA ILE A 133 13.24 5.08 -12.78
C ILE A 133 11.82 5.48 -13.16
N GLN A 134 11.43 6.72 -12.90
CA GLN A 134 10.09 7.22 -13.17
C GLN A 134 9.81 7.27 -14.69
N GLU A 135 10.74 7.78 -15.47
CA GLU A 135 10.60 7.91 -16.92
C GLU A 135 10.69 6.57 -17.66
N ASN A 136 11.52 5.65 -17.15
CA ASN A 136 11.81 4.37 -17.82
C ASN A 136 11.17 3.17 -17.10
N HIS A 137 10.15 3.36 -16.28
CA HIS A 137 9.52 2.28 -15.49
C HIS A 137 8.95 1.14 -16.35
N ALA A 138 8.54 1.43 -17.57
CA ALA A 138 8.02 0.45 -18.52
C ALA A 138 9.11 -0.55 -19.02
N GLN A 139 10.37 -0.15 -18.99
CA GLN A 139 11.46 -0.99 -19.46
C GLN A 139 11.96 -1.94 -18.36
N PRO A 140 12.59 -3.08 -18.74
CA PRO A 140 13.24 -3.97 -17.80
C PRO A 140 14.37 -3.25 -17.06
N GLN A 141 14.23 -3.08 -15.76
CA GLN A 141 15.23 -2.40 -14.93
C GLN A 141 15.97 -3.40 -14.04
N ARG A 142 17.29 -3.32 -14.05
CA ARG A 142 18.14 -4.12 -13.18
C ARG A 142 18.59 -3.27 -11.99
N ILE A 143 18.17 -3.62 -10.79
CA ILE A 143 18.51 -2.87 -9.57
C ILE A 143 20.02 -2.63 -9.39
N PRO A 144 20.92 -3.59 -9.70
CA PRO A 144 22.36 -3.33 -9.66
C PRO A 144 22.83 -2.25 -10.65
N ALA A 145 22.15 -2.08 -11.79
CA ALA A 145 22.47 -1.00 -12.73
C ALA A 145 22.04 0.36 -12.20
N LEU A 146 20.87 0.45 -11.57
CA LEU A 146 20.38 1.66 -10.92
C LEU A 146 21.32 2.09 -9.77
N ALA A 147 21.77 1.13 -8.98
CA ALA A 147 22.73 1.42 -7.90
C ALA A 147 24.04 2.03 -8.44
N ARG A 148 24.61 1.45 -9.52
CA ARG A 148 25.81 2.01 -10.19
C ARG A 148 25.56 3.40 -10.75
N MET A 149 24.40 3.66 -11.34
CA MET A 149 24.02 4.98 -11.85
C MET A 149 24.02 6.04 -10.74
N ALA A 150 23.52 5.67 -9.57
CA ALA A 150 23.55 6.52 -8.37
C ALA A 150 24.95 6.64 -7.74
N GLY A 151 25.97 5.92 -8.25
CA GLY A 151 27.31 5.88 -7.66
C GLY A 151 27.39 5.12 -6.33
N LEU A 152 26.50 4.15 -6.11
CA LEU A 152 26.33 3.42 -4.86
C LEU A 152 26.46 1.91 -5.07
N THR A 153 26.83 1.19 -4.01
CA THR A 153 26.64 -0.27 -3.98
C THR A 153 25.14 -0.59 -3.87
N LEU A 154 24.76 -1.81 -4.20
CA LEU A 154 23.37 -2.28 -4.12
C LEU A 154 22.77 -2.05 -2.71
N VAL A 155 23.55 -2.41 -1.68
CA VAL A 155 23.13 -2.26 -0.27
C VAL A 155 22.98 -0.79 0.13
N GLN A 156 23.90 0.06 -0.30
CA GLN A 156 23.84 1.50 -0.02
C GLN A 156 22.64 2.14 -0.73
N PHE A 157 22.38 1.72 -1.98
CA PHE A 157 21.27 2.23 -2.77
C PHE A 157 19.92 1.85 -2.12
N ASP A 158 19.71 0.56 -1.80
CA ASP A 158 18.45 0.13 -1.16
C ASP A 158 18.27 0.74 0.23
N ARG A 159 19.35 0.88 1.01
CA ARG A 159 19.29 1.59 2.31
C ARG A 159 18.90 3.06 2.13
N ARG A 160 19.41 3.74 1.10
CA ARG A 160 19.05 5.13 0.80
C ARG A 160 17.60 5.23 0.33
N MET A 161 17.14 4.32 -0.54
CA MET A 161 15.74 4.24 -0.95
C MET A 161 14.80 4.11 0.26
N ARG A 162 15.11 3.19 1.19
CA ARG A 162 14.33 3.04 2.42
C ARG A 162 14.37 4.29 3.31
N LYS A 163 15.50 4.98 3.37
CA LYS A 163 15.65 6.18 4.19
C LYS A 163 14.90 7.37 3.58
N VAL A 164 14.94 7.54 2.25
CA VAL A 164 14.31 8.65 1.54
C VAL A 164 12.83 8.41 1.30
N PHE A 165 12.46 7.22 0.78
CA PHE A 165 11.10 6.91 0.36
C PHE A 165 10.36 5.95 1.32
N GLY A 166 11.04 5.43 2.33
CA GLY A 166 10.47 4.48 3.26
C GLY A 166 10.30 3.06 2.73
N ILE A 167 10.64 2.80 1.46
CA ILE A 167 10.43 1.53 0.75
C ILE A 167 11.70 1.07 0.03
N SER A 168 11.78 -0.24 -0.29
CA SER A 168 12.89 -0.78 -1.07
C SER A 168 12.83 -0.32 -2.53
N THR A 169 13.94 -0.43 -3.24
CA THR A 169 14.04 -0.10 -4.67
C THR A 169 13.01 -0.87 -5.51
N MET A 170 12.82 -2.16 -5.22
CA MET A 170 11.84 -2.97 -5.93
C MET A 170 10.40 -2.51 -5.65
N GLN A 171 10.09 -2.17 -4.41
CA GLN A 171 8.78 -1.63 -4.04
C GLN A 171 8.53 -0.29 -4.72
N TYR A 172 9.55 0.56 -4.82
CA TYR A 172 9.44 1.83 -5.53
C TYR A 172 9.13 1.64 -7.01
N LEU A 173 9.82 0.72 -7.70
CA LEU A 173 9.55 0.39 -9.10
C LEU A 173 8.13 -0.17 -9.30
N ILE A 174 7.70 -1.06 -8.42
CA ILE A 174 6.31 -1.59 -8.43
C ILE A 174 5.31 -0.46 -8.25
N LYS A 175 5.54 0.42 -7.26
CA LYS A 175 4.70 1.59 -7.02
C LYS A 175 4.54 2.44 -8.28
N THR A 176 5.66 2.80 -8.92
CA THR A 176 5.66 3.63 -10.14
C THR A 176 4.86 2.98 -11.27
N ARG A 177 5.00 1.65 -11.47
CA ARG A 177 4.23 0.91 -12.47
C ARG A 177 2.74 0.83 -12.16
N ILE A 178 2.38 0.65 -10.90
CA ILE A 178 0.98 0.60 -10.46
C ILE A 178 0.34 1.98 -10.57
N ASP A 179 1.05 3.07 -10.25
CA ASP A 179 0.57 4.43 -10.45
C ASP A 179 0.27 4.70 -11.94
N ALA A 180 1.18 4.32 -12.83
CA ALA A 180 0.99 4.44 -14.27
C ALA A 180 -0.20 3.60 -14.77
N ALA A 181 -0.34 2.36 -14.27
CA ALA A 181 -1.47 1.50 -14.60
C ALA A 181 -2.80 2.09 -14.08
N SER A 182 -2.83 2.61 -12.87
CA SER A 182 -4.01 3.26 -12.27
C SER A 182 -4.47 4.44 -13.11
N HIS A 183 -3.53 5.28 -13.52
CA HIS A 183 -3.81 6.41 -14.41
C HIS A 183 -4.36 5.96 -15.77
N ALA A 184 -3.75 4.95 -16.40
CA ALA A 184 -4.21 4.41 -17.68
C ALA A 184 -5.61 3.78 -17.57
N LEU A 185 -5.89 3.07 -16.47
CA LEU A 185 -7.20 2.45 -16.21
C LEU A 185 -8.30 3.48 -15.99
N ALA A 186 -8.02 4.56 -15.30
CA ALA A 186 -8.98 5.63 -15.04
C ALA A 186 -9.31 6.44 -16.29
N ASN A 187 -8.32 6.66 -17.18
CA ASN A 187 -8.41 7.62 -18.28
C ASN A 187 -8.48 6.98 -19.67
N SER A 188 -8.59 5.65 -19.79
CA SER A 188 -8.70 4.99 -21.09
C SER A 188 -9.45 3.65 -21.04
N ASP A 189 -9.99 3.25 -22.20
CA ASP A 189 -10.60 1.93 -22.42
C ASP A 189 -9.60 0.93 -23.02
N ALA A 190 -8.30 1.23 -22.99
CA ALA A 190 -7.26 0.37 -23.53
C ALA A 190 -7.34 -1.04 -22.94
N ALA A 191 -7.04 -2.05 -23.78
CA ALA A 191 -7.02 -3.45 -23.33
C ALA A 191 -6.03 -3.64 -22.19
N LEU A 192 -6.38 -4.48 -21.22
CA LEU A 192 -5.50 -4.73 -20.04
C LEU A 192 -4.15 -5.31 -20.42
N SER A 193 -4.10 -6.12 -21.48
CA SER A 193 -2.84 -6.65 -22.03
C SER A 193 -1.93 -5.54 -22.55
N LYS A 194 -2.50 -4.54 -23.22
CA LYS A 194 -1.76 -3.37 -23.68
C LYS A 194 -1.25 -2.55 -22.49
N ILE A 195 -2.12 -2.20 -21.55
CA ILE A 195 -1.72 -1.46 -20.34
C ILE A 195 -0.60 -2.20 -19.60
N ALA A 196 -0.69 -3.54 -19.47
CA ALA A 196 0.34 -4.31 -18.78
C ALA A 196 1.73 -4.13 -19.42
N LEU A 197 1.83 -4.22 -20.73
CA LEU A 197 3.07 -4.02 -21.45
C LEU A 197 3.56 -2.57 -21.39
N ASP A 198 2.65 -1.62 -21.58
CA ASP A 198 2.97 -0.20 -21.60
C ASP A 198 3.51 0.30 -20.23
N VAL A 199 3.15 -0.35 -19.13
CA VAL A 199 3.65 0.00 -17.79
C VAL A 199 4.75 -0.95 -17.27
N GLY A 200 5.24 -1.88 -18.10
CA GLY A 200 6.41 -2.70 -17.83
C GLY A 200 6.16 -4.02 -17.10
N PHE A 201 4.93 -4.55 -17.14
CA PHE A 201 4.67 -5.95 -16.75
C PHE A 201 4.84 -6.89 -17.95
N THR A 202 5.21 -8.13 -17.68
CA THR A 202 5.42 -9.15 -18.72
C THR A 202 4.15 -9.53 -19.46
N ASP A 203 3.01 -9.47 -18.77
CA ASP A 203 1.70 -9.85 -19.29
C ASP A 203 0.56 -9.31 -18.41
N GLN A 204 -0.67 -9.43 -18.90
CA GLN A 204 -1.88 -9.04 -18.19
C GLN A 204 -2.03 -9.73 -16.83
N SER A 205 -1.62 -11.00 -16.72
CA SER A 205 -1.76 -11.78 -15.48
C SER A 205 -0.82 -11.28 -14.40
N ALA A 206 0.42 -10.89 -14.78
CA ALA A 206 1.40 -10.29 -13.89
C ALA A 206 0.89 -8.93 -13.37
N LEU A 207 0.39 -8.07 -14.25
CA LEU A 207 -0.27 -6.82 -13.86
C LEU A 207 -1.42 -7.09 -12.90
N SER A 208 -2.35 -7.97 -13.27
CA SER A 208 -3.57 -8.23 -12.49
C SER A 208 -3.27 -8.73 -11.07
N ARG A 209 -2.30 -9.65 -10.94
CA ARG A 209 -1.86 -10.15 -9.62
C ARG A 209 -1.25 -9.04 -8.78
N GLN A 210 -0.32 -8.27 -9.35
CA GLN A 210 0.38 -7.23 -8.61
C GLN A 210 -0.55 -6.06 -8.31
N PHE A 211 -1.40 -5.65 -9.26
CA PHE A 211 -2.39 -4.60 -9.08
C PHE A 211 -3.35 -4.96 -7.94
N ARG A 212 -3.94 -6.17 -7.97
CA ARG A 212 -4.82 -6.65 -6.90
C ARG A 212 -4.11 -6.75 -5.55
N ARG A 213 -2.84 -7.15 -5.53
CA ARG A 213 -2.04 -7.19 -4.30
C ARG A 213 -1.87 -5.80 -3.69
N CYS A 214 -1.60 -4.77 -4.51
CA CYS A 214 -1.34 -3.41 -4.04
C CYS A 214 -2.63 -2.63 -3.73
N THR A 215 -3.71 -2.86 -4.48
CA THR A 215 -4.92 -2.01 -4.44
C THR A 215 -6.13 -2.69 -3.81
N GLY A 216 -6.10 -4.01 -3.66
CA GLY A 216 -7.28 -4.81 -3.28
C GLY A 216 -8.24 -5.09 -4.44
N PHE A 217 -8.18 -4.30 -5.52
CA PHE A 217 -9.07 -4.40 -6.70
C PHE A 217 -8.40 -5.15 -7.84
N THR A 218 -9.21 -5.83 -8.66
CA THR A 218 -8.74 -6.19 -10.00
C THR A 218 -8.66 -4.93 -10.87
N PRO A 219 -7.82 -4.91 -11.94
CA PRO A 219 -7.77 -3.76 -12.86
C PRO A 219 -9.14 -3.36 -13.44
N LEU A 220 -10.01 -4.34 -13.75
CA LEU A 220 -11.35 -4.06 -14.26
C LEU A 220 -12.27 -3.43 -13.21
N GLN A 221 -12.23 -3.93 -11.96
CA GLN A 221 -12.99 -3.34 -10.86
C GLN A 221 -12.55 -1.90 -10.60
N TYR A 222 -11.22 -1.67 -10.61
CA TYR A 222 -10.66 -0.34 -10.43
C TYR A 222 -11.08 0.63 -11.53
N ARG A 223 -11.00 0.20 -12.81
CA ARG A 223 -11.48 0.98 -13.96
C ARG A 223 -12.93 1.40 -13.77
N LYS A 224 -13.80 0.42 -13.46
CA LYS A 224 -15.23 0.69 -13.26
C LYS A 224 -15.47 1.70 -12.13
N LEU A 225 -14.76 1.56 -11.01
CA LEU A 225 -14.86 2.48 -9.86
C LEU A 225 -14.49 3.91 -10.28
N MET A 226 -13.31 4.10 -10.89
CA MET A 226 -12.80 5.42 -11.25
C MET A 226 -13.65 6.10 -12.34
N GLN A 227 -14.15 5.36 -13.31
CA GLN A 227 -14.99 5.90 -14.38
C GLN A 227 -16.44 6.19 -13.93
N SER A 228 -16.92 5.50 -12.87
CA SER A 228 -18.25 5.79 -12.30
C SER A 228 -18.28 7.01 -11.38
N GLU A 229 -17.15 7.41 -10.82
CA GLU A 229 -17.03 8.63 -10.00
C GLU A 229 -16.80 9.90 -10.85
N ALA A 230 -16.53 9.74 -12.14
CA ALA A 230 -16.28 10.84 -13.07
C ALA A 230 -17.57 11.37 -13.77
N VAL A 231 -18.75 10.79 -13.47
CA VAL A 231 -20.07 11.18 -13.95
C VAL A 231 -20.86 11.82 -12.81
#